data_08598b98c7ffaf7565b801f579328073
#
_entry.id   08598b98c7ffaf7565b801f579328073
#
_cell.length_a   1.000
_cell.length_b   1.000
_cell.length_c   1.000
_cell.angle_alpha   90.00
_cell.angle_beta   90.00
_cell.angle_gamma   90.00
#
_symmetry.space_group_name_H-M   'P 1'
#
loop_
_entity.id
_entity.type
_entity.pdbx_description
1 polymer ?
#
loop_
_entity_poly.entity_id
_entity_poly.type
_entity_poly.pdbx_seq_one_letter_code
_entity_poly.pdbx_strand_id
1 'polypeptide(L)'
;MDKIIIKPKLLKGNIVVPSSKSLGHRGIIAAALSRGISRVYNIQLSKDIEATMELMKELGAVVNIEDQNLYIDGRKMFSYEKKLDLRCRESGSTLRFLIPLALTKDGDYIFHGEGKLISRPLEPYYEIFEEKGIKYSREEDGLPLKVSGKLTSGTYRVRGDISSQFITGLLFSLPILEGNSRIQITTKLESKGYIDLTLDILKDFGIEIENNNYKEFNIRGAQKYNSRNYYVEGDYSQGAFFLVAGALGSSIVCSGLNKDSLQGDKVILDILEAMGCNVEESKEGIKVKPSKTKGIEIDASNCPDLVPILTVLASLSEGETKIVNAKRLRIKECDRLHAITKELNKLGANIIELEDSLIISGVNELKGGEVDSHNDHRIVMALAIAATRARGNVIINNPRAVEKSYPNFFKDYFKLGGECDEFNYRE
;
A
#
# COMPACT_ATOMS: atom_id res chain seq x y z
N MET A 1 14.75 1.92 -22.35
CA MET A 1 13.72 1.93 -21.31
C MET A 1 12.54 1.10 -21.79
N ASP A 2 12.02 0.24 -20.94
CA ASP A 2 10.83 -0.54 -21.28
C ASP A 2 9.64 0.39 -21.44
N LYS A 3 8.88 0.21 -22.51
CA LYS A 3 7.67 1.00 -22.83
C LYS A 3 6.52 0.04 -23.13
N ILE A 4 5.30 0.46 -22.82
CA ILE A 4 4.08 -0.20 -23.30
C ILE A 4 3.25 0.82 -24.09
N ILE A 5 2.73 0.41 -25.22
CA ILE A 5 1.83 1.21 -26.05
C ILE A 5 0.42 0.66 -25.89
N ILE A 6 -0.43 1.37 -25.17
CA ILE A 6 -1.82 0.97 -24.92
C ILE A 6 -2.73 1.58 -25.98
N LYS A 7 -3.52 0.72 -26.64
CA LYS A 7 -4.56 1.16 -27.59
C LYS A 7 -5.86 1.48 -26.83
N PRO A 8 -6.57 2.55 -27.18
CA PRO A 8 -7.85 2.87 -26.57
C PRO A 8 -8.87 1.77 -26.79
N LYS A 9 -9.28 1.13 -25.71
CA LYS A 9 -10.30 0.08 -25.76
C LYS A 9 -10.93 -0.12 -24.38
N LEU A 10 -12.27 -0.19 -24.35
CA LEU A 10 -13.00 -0.51 -23.12
C LEU A 10 -12.79 -1.97 -22.75
N LEU A 11 -12.62 -2.22 -21.46
CA LEU A 11 -12.40 -3.54 -20.89
C LEU A 11 -13.74 -4.25 -20.63
N LYS A 12 -13.74 -5.59 -20.67
CA LYS A 12 -14.92 -6.39 -20.42
C LYS A 12 -14.56 -7.76 -19.82
N GLY A 13 -15.31 -8.18 -18.82
CA GLY A 13 -15.16 -9.53 -18.24
C GLY A 13 -15.16 -9.52 -16.72
N ASN A 14 -14.64 -10.61 -16.17
CA ASN A 14 -14.55 -10.83 -14.74
C ASN A 14 -13.07 -10.91 -14.34
N ILE A 15 -12.73 -10.26 -13.23
CA ILE A 15 -11.40 -10.30 -12.64
C ILE A 15 -11.50 -10.71 -11.18
N VAL A 16 -10.60 -11.59 -10.75
CA VAL A 16 -10.34 -11.81 -9.33
C VAL A 16 -9.30 -10.78 -8.91
N VAL A 17 -9.71 -9.83 -8.08
CA VAL A 17 -8.83 -8.80 -7.57
C VAL A 17 -7.69 -9.45 -6.77
N PRO A 18 -6.42 -9.04 -6.98
CA PRO A 18 -5.30 -9.62 -6.23
C PRO A 18 -5.47 -9.42 -4.73
N SER A 19 -4.80 -10.27 -3.96
CA SER A 19 -4.79 -10.17 -2.51
C SER A 19 -4.19 -8.85 -2.02
N SER A 20 -4.72 -8.36 -0.89
CA SER A 20 -4.27 -7.10 -0.30
C SER A 20 -2.80 -7.15 0.11
N LYS A 21 -1.98 -6.31 -0.54
CA LYS A 21 -0.56 -6.14 -0.18
C LYS A 21 -0.41 -5.72 1.28
N SER A 22 -1.25 -4.79 1.73
CA SER A 22 -1.23 -4.28 3.11
C SER A 22 -1.53 -5.35 4.15
N LEU A 23 -2.46 -6.25 3.89
CA LEU A 23 -2.77 -7.40 4.74
C LEU A 23 -1.72 -8.50 4.58
N GLY A 24 -1.17 -8.70 3.39
CA GLY A 24 -0.10 -9.66 3.13
C GLY A 24 1.14 -9.41 3.98
N HIS A 25 1.65 -8.17 4.01
CA HIS A 25 2.75 -7.79 4.90
C HIS A 25 2.45 -8.14 6.36
N ARG A 26 1.26 -7.75 6.83
CA ARG A 26 0.82 -7.95 8.22
C ARG A 26 0.67 -9.42 8.55
N GLY A 27 0.04 -10.19 7.67
CA GLY A 27 -0.15 -11.63 7.83
C GLY A 27 1.17 -12.39 7.91
N ILE A 28 2.14 -12.05 7.07
CA ILE A 28 3.48 -12.66 7.09
C ILE A 28 4.19 -12.34 8.40
N ILE A 29 4.16 -11.09 8.85
CA ILE A 29 4.83 -10.68 10.10
C ILE A 29 4.18 -11.35 11.30
N ALA A 30 2.85 -11.31 11.44
CA ALA A 30 2.14 -11.94 12.54
C ALA A 30 2.35 -13.46 12.60
N ALA A 31 2.33 -14.12 11.42
CA ALA A 31 2.61 -15.55 11.30
C ALA A 31 4.04 -15.89 11.71
N ALA A 32 5.03 -15.09 11.31
CA ALA A 32 6.42 -15.30 11.68
C ALA A 32 6.69 -15.05 13.18
N LEU A 33 5.95 -14.14 13.82
CA LEU A 33 6.04 -13.90 15.27
C LEU A 33 5.32 -14.98 16.09
N SER A 34 4.52 -15.83 15.46
CA SER A 34 3.76 -16.86 16.17
C SER A 34 4.65 -18.04 16.65
N ARG A 35 4.25 -18.68 17.76
CA ARG A 35 5.00 -19.79 18.34
C ARG A 35 4.62 -21.15 17.75
N GLY A 36 4.50 -21.23 16.42
CA GLY A 36 4.11 -22.44 15.71
C GLY A 36 4.15 -22.27 14.21
N ILE A 37 3.45 -23.15 13.50
CA ILE A 37 3.30 -23.05 12.04
C ILE A 37 1.97 -22.39 11.74
N SER A 38 2.02 -21.29 10.98
CA SER A 38 0.86 -20.60 10.43
C SER A 38 0.79 -20.81 8.92
N ARG A 39 -0.42 -20.83 8.38
CA ARG A 39 -0.63 -20.85 6.93
C ARG A 39 -1.33 -19.55 6.50
N VAL A 40 -0.67 -18.79 5.64
CA VAL A 40 -1.21 -17.56 5.07
C VAL A 40 -1.63 -17.86 3.65
N TYR A 41 -2.94 -17.80 3.40
CA TYR A 41 -3.56 -18.16 2.12
C TYR A 41 -3.72 -16.94 1.23
N ASN A 42 -3.82 -17.18 -0.07
CA ASN A 42 -4.10 -16.16 -1.08
C ASN A 42 -3.09 -15.01 -1.05
N ILE A 43 -1.81 -15.34 -1.12
CA ILE A 43 -0.73 -14.34 -1.20
C ILE A 43 -0.30 -14.15 -2.65
N GLN A 44 -0.35 -12.91 -3.12
CA GLN A 44 0.32 -12.53 -4.35
C GLN A 44 1.74 -12.05 -4.04
N LEU A 45 2.72 -12.74 -4.59
CA LEU A 45 4.13 -12.38 -4.46
C LEU A 45 4.43 -11.17 -5.34
N SER A 46 4.41 -9.98 -4.75
CA SER A 46 4.93 -8.75 -5.33
C SER A 46 6.32 -8.48 -4.77
N LYS A 47 7.11 -7.61 -5.42
CA LYS A 47 8.46 -7.25 -4.94
C LYS A 47 8.48 -6.79 -3.48
N ASP A 48 7.45 -6.05 -3.06
CA ASP A 48 7.32 -5.59 -1.67
C ASP A 48 7.04 -6.74 -0.70
N ILE A 49 6.16 -7.68 -1.07
CA ILE A 49 5.83 -8.87 -0.26
C ILE A 49 7.05 -9.79 -0.15
N GLU A 50 7.75 -10.02 -1.25
CA GLU A 50 9.00 -10.80 -1.25
C GLU A 50 10.04 -10.20 -0.30
N ALA A 51 10.24 -8.87 -0.32
CA ALA A 51 11.16 -8.20 0.59
C ALA A 51 10.79 -8.47 2.06
N THR A 52 9.51 -8.37 2.44
CA THR A 52 9.09 -8.70 3.82
C THR A 52 9.34 -10.18 4.15
N MET A 53 9.01 -11.07 3.24
CA MET A 53 9.20 -12.50 3.45
C MET A 53 10.69 -12.86 3.63
N GLU A 54 11.57 -12.29 2.81
CA GLU A 54 13.02 -12.48 2.89
C GLU A 54 13.56 -11.98 4.24
N LEU A 55 13.17 -10.77 4.66
CA LEU A 55 13.64 -10.24 5.92
C LEU A 55 13.09 -11.03 7.13
N MET A 56 11.88 -11.58 7.05
CA MET A 56 11.39 -12.46 8.11
C MET A 56 12.21 -13.76 8.19
N LYS A 57 12.72 -14.29 7.06
CA LYS A 57 13.66 -15.41 7.05
C LYS A 57 14.99 -15.03 7.70
N GLU A 58 15.55 -13.86 7.40
CA GLU A 58 16.76 -13.33 8.04
C GLU A 58 16.58 -13.18 9.55
N LEU A 59 15.38 -12.80 9.99
CA LEU A 59 15.02 -12.72 11.41
C LEU A 59 14.74 -14.08 12.07
N GLY A 60 14.85 -15.19 11.33
CA GLY A 60 14.81 -16.56 11.84
C GLY A 60 13.52 -17.32 11.56
N ALA A 61 12.53 -16.78 10.89
CA ALA A 61 11.36 -17.54 10.46
C ALA A 61 11.71 -18.52 9.34
N VAL A 62 11.05 -19.68 9.29
CA VAL A 62 11.13 -20.58 8.14
C VAL A 62 9.90 -20.38 7.29
N VAL A 63 10.07 -20.01 6.02
CA VAL A 63 8.98 -19.73 5.09
C VAL A 63 9.08 -20.64 3.89
N ASN A 64 8.06 -21.45 3.67
CA ASN A 64 7.86 -22.29 2.49
C ASN A 64 6.69 -21.76 1.67
N ILE A 65 6.81 -21.84 0.36
CA ILE A 65 5.80 -21.38 -0.59
C ILE A 65 5.21 -22.60 -1.28
N GLU A 66 3.89 -22.72 -1.28
CA GLU A 66 3.16 -23.71 -2.06
C GLU A 66 2.03 -22.98 -2.82
N ASP A 67 2.16 -22.84 -4.12
CA ASP A 67 1.27 -22.05 -4.98
C ASP A 67 1.16 -20.59 -4.49
N GLN A 68 -0.04 -20.17 -4.08
CA GLN A 68 -0.32 -18.85 -3.51
C GLN A 68 -0.44 -18.88 -1.98
N ASN A 69 0.14 -19.87 -1.32
CA ASN A 69 0.08 -20.03 0.13
C ASN A 69 1.48 -20.03 0.72
N LEU A 70 1.60 -19.43 1.90
CA LEU A 70 2.83 -19.45 2.68
C LEU A 70 2.64 -20.29 3.93
N TYR A 71 3.57 -21.21 4.18
CA TYR A 71 3.71 -21.92 5.44
C TYR A 71 4.85 -21.28 6.21
N ILE A 72 4.52 -20.64 7.33
CA ILE A 72 5.47 -19.85 8.10
C ILE A 72 5.62 -20.46 9.49
N ASP A 73 6.82 -20.93 9.80
CA ASP A 73 7.19 -21.44 11.12
C ASP A 73 7.97 -20.38 11.89
N GLY A 74 7.33 -19.80 12.91
CA GLY A 74 7.90 -18.74 13.76
C GLY A 74 8.66 -19.25 14.99
N ARG A 75 8.77 -20.57 15.22
CA ARG A 75 9.41 -21.12 16.44
C ARG A 75 10.88 -20.75 16.59
N LYS A 76 11.56 -20.45 15.47
CA LYS A 76 12.97 -20.02 15.45
C LYS A 76 13.14 -18.51 15.27
N MET A 77 12.06 -17.74 15.40
CA MET A 77 12.13 -16.28 15.32
C MET A 77 13.14 -15.74 16.34
N PHE A 78 13.97 -14.80 15.90
CA PHE A 78 15.07 -14.20 16.67
C PHE A 78 16.22 -15.16 17.07
N SER A 79 16.36 -16.33 16.42
CA SER A 79 17.49 -17.25 16.64
C SER A 79 18.65 -17.00 15.68
N TYR A 80 19.05 -15.75 15.51
CA TYR A 80 20.18 -15.31 14.68
C TYR A 80 21.32 -14.74 15.54
N GLU A 81 22.48 -14.54 14.93
CA GLU A 81 23.61 -13.83 15.53
C GLU A 81 23.31 -12.33 15.71
N LYS A 82 24.16 -11.63 16.51
CA LYS A 82 23.91 -10.24 16.89
C LYS A 82 23.90 -9.22 15.75
N LYS A 83 24.40 -9.55 14.56
CA LYS A 83 24.52 -8.60 13.44
C LYS A 83 23.72 -9.09 12.24
N LEU A 84 22.86 -8.23 11.70
CA LEU A 84 22.08 -8.49 10.48
C LEU A 84 22.19 -7.32 9.51
N ASP A 85 22.26 -7.70 8.22
CA ASP A 85 22.23 -6.79 7.06
C ASP A 85 20.90 -7.00 6.34
N LEU A 86 19.97 -6.04 6.46
CA LEU A 86 18.55 -6.19 6.12
C LEU A 86 18.20 -5.35 4.89
N ARG A 87 17.89 -6.01 3.76
CA ARG A 87 17.63 -5.38 2.47
C ARG A 87 16.14 -5.21 2.21
N CYS A 88 15.61 -4.00 2.40
CA CYS A 88 14.19 -3.68 2.25
C CYS A 88 13.77 -3.45 0.79
N ARG A 89 14.69 -3.51 -0.18
CA ARG A 89 14.45 -3.13 -1.58
C ARG A 89 13.82 -1.72 -1.64
N GLU A 90 12.70 -1.53 -2.34
CA GLU A 90 11.95 -0.26 -2.35
C GLU A 90 10.74 -0.24 -1.39
N SER A 91 10.55 -1.29 -0.55
CA SER A 91 9.37 -1.47 0.29
C SER A 91 9.40 -0.64 1.57
N GLY A 92 8.64 0.46 1.59
CA GLY A 92 8.48 1.30 2.79
C GLY A 92 7.77 0.59 3.95
N SER A 93 6.86 -0.34 3.66
CA SER A 93 6.19 -1.15 4.69
C SER A 93 7.18 -2.09 5.36
N THR A 94 7.98 -2.80 4.57
CA THR A 94 9.02 -3.70 5.08
C THR A 94 9.99 -2.95 5.99
N LEU A 95 10.54 -1.84 5.52
CA LEU A 95 11.49 -1.03 6.30
C LEU A 95 10.89 -0.59 7.63
N ARG A 96 9.73 0.10 7.58
CA ARG A 96 9.15 0.72 8.77
C ARG A 96 8.54 -0.27 9.76
N PHE A 97 8.07 -1.42 9.28
CA PHE A 97 7.56 -2.45 10.20
C PHE A 97 8.71 -3.19 10.90
N LEU A 98 9.81 -3.43 10.20
CA LEU A 98 10.86 -4.30 10.70
C LEU A 98 11.94 -3.58 11.52
N ILE A 99 12.09 -2.27 11.38
CA ILE A 99 13.01 -1.52 12.25
C ILE A 99 12.72 -1.75 13.74
N PRO A 100 11.52 -1.45 14.27
CA PRO A 100 11.23 -1.71 15.68
C PRO A 100 11.17 -3.20 16.01
N LEU A 101 10.78 -4.05 15.06
CA LEU A 101 10.70 -5.48 15.26
C LEU A 101 12.08 -6.11 15.47
N ALA A 102 13.07 -5.77 14.66
CA ALA A 102 14.44 -6.23 14.83
C ALA A 102 15.00 -5.80 16.19
N LEU A 103 14.70 -4.58 16.62
CA LEU A 103 15.13 -4.02 17.91
C LEU A 103 14.43 -4.64 19.12
N THR A 104 13.51 -5.59 18.96
CA THR A 104 12.99 -6.35 20.11
C THR A 104 14.05 -7.31 20.69
N LYS A 105 15.08 -7.63 19.91
CA LYS A 105 16.30 -8.32 20.34
C LYS A 105 17.48 -7.35 20.34
N ASP A 106 18.37 -7.47 21.31
CA ASP A 106 19.61 -6.70 21.34
C ASP A 106 20.55 -7.13 20.21
N GLY A 107 21.01 -6.16 19.40
CA GLY A 107 21.85 -6.45 18.24
C GLY A 107 22.27 -5.22 17.45
N ASP A 108 23.01 -5.47 16.37
CA ASP A 108 23.47 -4.48 15.40
C ASP A 108 22.76 -4.76 14.05
N TYR A 109 22.03 -3.79 13.57
CA TYR A 109 21.20 -3.92 12.36
C TYR A 109 21.58 -2.87 11.34
N ILE A 110 21.69 -3.28 10.06
CA ILE A 110 21.89 -2.38 8.95
C ILE A 110 20.72 -2.51 8.00
N PHE A 111 19.92 -1.47 7.86
CA PHE A 111 18.79 -1.44 6.94
C PHE A 111 19.17 -0.75 5.65
N HIS A 112 19.03 -1.46 4.52
CA HIS A 112 19.24 -0.93 3.19
C HIS A 112 17.91 -0.71 2.48
N GLY A 113 17.87 0.31 1.64
CA GLY A 113 16.78 0.57 0.72
C GLY A 113 17.30 0.86 -0.67
N GLU A 114 16.40 0.86 -1.63
CA GLU A 114 16.65 1.15 -3.03
C GLU A 114 15.73 2.27 -3.53
N GLY A 115 16.12 2.90 -4.63
CA GLY A 115 15.30 3.92 -5.28
C GLY A 115 14.87 5.05 -4.34
N LYS A 116 13.62 5.46 -4.43
CA LYS A 116 13.07 6.56 -3.62
C LYS A 116 13.01 6.23 -2.12
N LEU A 117 13.06 4.94 -1.73
CA LEU A 117 13.02 4.56 -0.31
C LEU A 117 14.19 5.15 0.49
N ILE A 118 15.34 5.34 -0.15
CA ILE A 118 16.56 5.89 0.49
C ILE A 118 16.27 7.22 1.17
N SER A 119 15.51 8.11 0.53
CA SER A 119 15.23 9.47 1.01
C SER A 119 13.83 9.63 1.64
N ARG A 120 13.09 8.53 1.90
CA ARG A 120 11.78 8.63 2.56
C ARG A 120 11.94 8.87 4.07
N PRO A 121 11.08 9.72 4.67
CA PRO A 121 11.19 10.11 6.08
C PRO A 121 11.27 8.92 7.04
N LEU A 122 12.22 8.98 7.99
CA LEU A 122 12.37 8.05 9.13
C LEU A 122 12.48 8.80 10.47
N GLU A 123 12.29 10.12 10.48
CA GLU A 123 12.39 11.01 11.65
C GLU A 123 11.62 10.47 12.87
N PRO A 124 10.38 9.91 12.75
CA PRO A 124 9.70 9.36 13.92
C PRO A 124 10.46 8.25 14.64
N TYR A 125 11.30 7.48 13.92
CA TYR A 125 12.18 6.51 14.57
C TYR A 125 13.44 7.14 15.16
N TYR A 126 13.99 8.17 14.51
CA TYR A 126 15.16 8.88 15.08
C TYR A 126 14.80 9.52 16.42
N GLU A 127 13.63 10.17 16.52
CA GLU A 127 13.13 10.74 17.78
C GLU A 127 12.98 9.66 18.87
N ILE A 128 12.46 8.48 18.51
CA ILE A 128 12.35 7.33 19.43
C ILE A 128 13.74 6.83 19.84
N PHE A 129 14.70 6.74 18.92
CA PHE A 129 16.04 6.27 19.23
C PHE A 129 16.74 7.21 20.21
N GLU A 130 16.62 8.51 20.02
CA GLU A 130 17.16 9.52 20.93
C GLU A 130 16.50 9.42 22.31
N GLU A 131 15.16 9.34 22.39
CA GLU A 131 14.43 9.22 23.67
C GLU A 131 14.79 7.92 24.41
N LYS A 132 15.05 6.83 23.69
CA LYS A 132 15.35 5.50 24.27
C LYS A 132 16.84 5.20 24.42
N GLY A 133 17.71 6.11 24.01
CA GLY A 133 19.17 5.91 24.05
C GLY A 133 19.67 4.82 23.11
N ILE A 134 18.97 4.56 22.01
CA ILE A 134 19.37 3.60 20.98
C ILE A 134 20.36 4.29 20.06
N LYS A 135 21.52 3.67 19.85
CA LYS A 135 22.55 4.22 18.96
C LYS A 135 22.17 4.01 17.51
N TYR A 136 22.28 5.06 16.70
CA TYR A 136 22.08 4.95 15.27
C TYR A 136 23.02 5.87 14.48
N SER A 137 23.24 5.50 13.22
CA SER A 137 23.88 6.35 12.23
C SER A 137 23.26 6.10 10.86
N ARG A 138 23.27 7.11 10.01
CA ARG A 138 22.71 7.05 8.67
C ARG A 138 23.61 7.80 7.70
N GLU A 139 23.50 7.48 6.42
CA GLU A 139 24.08 8.29 5.36
C GLU A 139 23.30 9.61 5.19
N GLU A 140 23.90 10.57 4.50
CA GLU A 140 23.32 11.90 4.30
C GLU A 140 21.91 11.81 3.67
N ASP A 141 21.73 10.92 2.71
CA ASP A 141 20.45 10.68 2.02
C ASP A 141 19.44 9.80 2.81
N GLY A 142 19.81 9.28 4.00
CA GLY A 142 18.95 8.52 4.90
C GLY A 142 19.34 7.05 5.07
N LEU A 143 19.42 6.26 4.02
CA LEU A 143 19.85 4.85 4.07
C LEU A 143 21.24 4.66 3.43
N PRO A 144 22.01 3.66 3.87
CA PRO A 144 21.70 2.67 4.90
C PRO A 144 21.62 3.28 6.31
N LEU A 145 20.64 2.79 7.08
CA LEU A 145 20.48 3.11 8.49
C LEU A 145 21.10 2.00 9.33
N LYS A 146 22.10 2.36 10.15
CA LYS A 146 22.70 1.45 11.14
C LYS A 146 22.11 1.74 12.51
N VAL A 147 21.62 0.70 13.18
CA VAL A 147 21.01 0.82 14.51
C VAL A 147 21.57 -0.25 15.42
N SER A 148 21.95 0.15 16.66
CA SER A 148 22.54 -0.75 17.65
C SER A 148 21.82 -0.62 18.98
N GLY A 149 21.34 -1.74 19.54
CA GLY A 149 20.67 -1.79 20.82
C GLY A 149 19.35 -2.56 20.81
N LYS A 150 18.50 -2.26 21.79
CA LYS A 150 17.21 -2.94 22.02
C LYS A 150 16.12 -1.95 22.42
N LEU A 151 14.91 -2.15 21.90
CA LEU A 151 13.72 -1.45 22.39
C LEU A 151 13.40 -1.89 23.83
N THR A 152 12.99 -0.93 24.64
CA THR A 152 12.49 -1.14 26.00
C THR A 152 11.03 -0.78 26.11
N SER A 153 10.29 -1.42 27.01
CA SER A 153 8.91 -1.03 27.31
C SER A 153 8.82 0.42 27.81
N GLY A 154 7.63 1.02 27.72
CA GLY A 154 7.36 2.37 28.17
C GLY A 154 6.57 3.20 27.18
N THR A 155 6.64 4.53 27.30
CA THR A 155 5.91 5.44 26.42
C THR A 155 6.68 5.72 25.14
N TYR A 156 5.95 5.76 24.03
CA TYR A 156 6.41 6.09 22.68
C TYR A 156 5.56 7.22 22.12
N ARG A 157 6.16 8.36 21.83
CA ARG A 157 5.48 9.51 21.22
C ARG A 157 5.69 9.47 19.71
N VAL A 158 4.61 9.42 18.94
CA VAL A 158 4.68 9.26 17.48
C VAL A 158 3.76 10.23 16.78
N ARG A 159 4.27 10.91 15.78
CA ARG A 159 3.44 11.73 14.88
C ARG A 159 2.54 10.83 14.02
N GLY A 160 1.24 11.18 13.96
CA GLY A 160 0.22 10.46 13.18
C GLY A 160 0.06 10.97 11.74
N ASP A 161 0.65 12.11 11.40
CA ASP A 161 0.46 12.82 10.14
C ASP A 161 1.54 12.51 9.07
N ILE A 162 2.57 11.74 9.40
CA ILE A 162 3.62 11.35 8.45
C ILE A 162 3.27 10.01 7.78
N SER A 163 3.13 8.94 8.56
CA SER A 163 2.74 7.61 8.06
C SER A 163 2.29 6.70 9.19
N SER A 164 1.16 6.02 8.99
CA SER A 164 0.66 4.97 9.89
C SER A 164 1.62 3.77 10.01
N GLN A 165 2.59 3.63 9.11
CA GLN A 165 3.56 2.53 9.11
C GLN A 165 4.47 2.55 10.35
N PHE A 166 4.81 3.74 10.90
CA PHE A 166 5.60 3.86 12.12
C PHE A 166 4.85 3.27 13.33
N ILE A 167 3.56 3.61 13.43
CA ILE A 167 2.68 3.10 14.48
C ILE A 167 2.49 1.59 14.32
N THR A 168 2.24 1.12 13.10
CA THR A 168 2.10 -0.32 12.79
C THR A 168 3.33 -1.12 13.21
N GLY A 169 4.54 -0.64 12.92
CA GLY A 169 5.78 -1.31 13.35
C GLY A 169 5.89 -1.46 14.86
N LEU A 170 5.53 -0.41 15.61
CA LEU A 170 5.49 -0.46 17.07
C LEU A 170 4.38 -1.39 17.60
N LEU A 171 3.19 -1.39 16.98
CA LEU A 171 2.08 -2.27 17.36
C LEU A 171 2.44 -3.75 17.20
N PHE A 172 3.27 -4.13 16.22
CA PHE A 172 3.80 -5.49 16.09
C PHE A 172 4.87 -5.82 17.15
N SER A 173 5.67 -4.84 17.52
CA SER A 173 6.89 -5.05 18.29
C SER A 173 6.68 -4.96 19.80
N LEU A 174 5.90 -3.99 20.27
CA LEU A 174 5.76 -3.71 21.70
C LEU A 174 5.05 -4.81 22.52
N PRO A 175 4.07 -5.57 21.96
CA PRO A 175 3.43 -6.66 22.71
C PRO A 175 4.38 -7.74 23.19
N ILE A 176 5.48 -7.99 22.48
CA ILE A 176 6.44 -9.07 22.84
C ILE A 176 7.51 -8.64 23.84
N LEU A 177 7.60 -7.35 24.16
CA LEU A 177 8.49 -6.86 25.21
C LEU A 177 7.97 -7.27 26.60
N GLU A 178 8.85 -7.38 27.60
CA GLU A 178 8.47 -7.87 28.93
C GLU A 178 7.51 -6.94 29.68
N GLY A 179 7.69 -5.63 29.57
CA GLY A 179 6.87 -4.63 30.27
C GLY A 179 5.78 -4.00 29.41
N ASN A 180 4.84 -3.33 30.06
CA ASN A 180 3.76 -2.61 29.38
C ASN A 180 4.28 -1.39 28.61
N SER A 181 3.66 -1.10 27.50
CA SER A 181 4.01 0.03 26.65
C SER A 181 2.78 0.86 26.28
N ARG A 182 3.02 2.08 25.86
CA ARG A 182 2.00 3.03 25.43
C ARG A 182 2.50 3.78 24.19
N ILE A 183 1.67 3.86 23.17
CA ILE A 183 1.93 4.74 22.03
C ILE A 183 1.01 5.95 22.14
N GLN A 184 1.58 7.15 22.21
CA GLN A 184 0.85 8.43 22.23
C GLN A 184 0.98 9.09 20.86
N ILE A 185 -0.15 9.41 20.24
CA ILE A 185 -0.20 10.08 18.95
C ILE A 185 -0.18 11.60 19.19
N THR A 186 0.86 12.26 18.66
CA THR A 186 1.13 13.68 18.99
C THR A 186 0.50 14.68 18.02
N THR A 187 0.05 14.21 16.85
CA THR A 187 -0.63 15.03 15.83
C THR A 187 -1.94 14.36 15.40
N LYS A 188 -2.71 14.96 14.47
CA LYS A 188 -3.88 14.29 13.88
C LYS A 188 -3.43 12.97 13.25
N LEU A 189 -4.09 11.87 13.59
CA LEU A 189 -3.83 10.58 12.95
C LEU A 189 -4.52 10.50 11.60
N GLU A 190 -3.74 10.27 10.57
CA GLU A 190 -4.20 10.00 9.21
C GLU A 190 -4.06 8.52 8.85
N SER A 191 -4.80 8.07 7.82
CA SER A 191 -4.82 6.65 7.41
C SER A 191 -5.20 5.68 8.53
N LYS A 192 -6.25 6.00 9.28
CA LYS A 192 -6.78 5.18 10.39
C LYS A 192 -7.06 3.74 9.96
N GLY A 193 -7.62 3.53 8.76
CA GLY A 193 -7.91 2.20 8.24
C GLY A 193 -6.70 1.25 8.23
N TYR A 194 -5.49 1.74 8.01
CA TYR A 194 -4.28 0.88 8.11
C TYR A 194 -3.93 0.49 9.55
N ILE A 195 -4.31 1.32 10.54
CA ILE A 195 -4.17 0.97 11.95
C ILE A 195 -5.24 -0.07 12.31
N ASP A 196 -6.47 0.11 11.83
CA ASP A 196 -7.57 -0.86 12.05
C ASP A 196 -7.21 -2.23 11.49
N LEU A 197 -6.68 -2.31 10.27
CA LEU A 197 -6.14 -3.55 9.71
C LEU A 197 -5.04 -4.18 10.57
N THR A 198 -4.22 -3.35 11.20
CA THR A 198 -3.15 -3.85 12.10
C THR A 198 -3.74 -4.40 13.38
N LEU A 199 -4.67 -3.68 14.01
CA LEU A 199 -5.32 -4.11 15.26
C LEU A 199 -6.14 -5.38 15.06
N ASP A 200 -6.84 -5.49 13.94
CA ASP A 200 -7.65 -6.66 13.60
C ASP A 200 -6.78 -7.91 13.42
N ILE A 201 -5.72 -7.81 12.64
CA ILE A 201 -4.80 -8.95 12.46
C ILE A 201 -4.06 -9.33 13.75
N LEU A 202 -3.67 -8.34 14.57
CA LEU A 202 -3.07 -8.59 15.88
C LEU A 202 -4.03 -9.36 16.78
N LYS A 203 -5.30 -8.94 16.85
CA LYS A 203 -6.37 -9.63 17.57
C LYS A 203 -6.54 -11.06 17.07
N ASP A 204 -6.53 -11.23 15.76
CA ASP A 204 -6.61 -12.54 15.12
C ASP A 204 -5.47 -13.47 15.56
N PHE A 205 -4.27 -12.95 15.73
CA PHE A 205 -3.12 -13.70 16.21
C PHE A 205 -2.98 -13.71 17.75
N GLY A 206 -4.03 -13.30 18.48
CA GLY A 206 -4.11 -13.39 19.95
C GLY A 206 -3.43 -12.25 20.69
N ILE A 207 -3.16 -11.12 20.04
CA ILE A 207 -2.58 -9.91 20.64
C ILE A 207 -3.69 -8.91 20.93
N GLU A 208 -3.76 -8.45 22.18
CA GLU A 208 -4.73 -7.47 22.64
C GLU A 208 -4.08 -6.10 22.81
N ILE A 209 -4.68 -5.09 22.19
CA ILE A 209 -4.25 -3.69 22.28
C ILE A 209 -5.49 -2.84 22.54
N GLU A 210 -5.45 -2.02 23.58
CA GLU A 210 -6.49 -1.06 23.87
C GLU A 210 -6.27 0.20 23.03
N ASN A 211 -7.26 0.54 22.20
CA ASN A 211 -7.26 1.75 21.38
C ASN A 211 -8.12 2.85 22.00
N ASN A 212 -7.49 3.87 22.53
CA ASN A 212 -8.17 5.04 23.12
C ASN A 212 -8.40 6.14 22.06
N ASN A 213 -9.40 5.91 21.19
CA ASN A 213 -9.82 6.87 20.15
C ASN A 213 -8.68 7.34 19.23
N TYR A 214 -7.74 6.44 18.91
CA TYR A 214 -6.55 6.70 18.09
C TYR A 214 -5.63 7.81 18.62
N LYS A 215 -5.84 8.27 19.86
CA LYS A 215 -4.95 9.20 20.55
C LYS A 215 -3.85 8.48 21.31
N GLU A 216 -4.19 7.29 21.80
CA GLU A 216 -3.31 6.47 22.61
C GLU A 216 -3.61 4.98 22.39
N PHE A 217 -2.57 4.15 22.34
CA PHE A 217 -2.69 2.70 22.35
C PHE A 217 -1.97 2.15 23.58
N ASN A 218 -2.72 1.46 24.46
CA ASN A 218 -2.16 0.80 25.62
C ASN A 218 -1.88 -0.66 25.30
N ILE A 219 -0.67 -1.11 25.56
CA ILE A 219 -0.13 -2.40 25.15
C ILE A 219 0.42 -3.11 26.35
N ARG A 220 -0.22 -4.22 26.74
CA ARG A 220 0.34 -5.13 27.75
C ARG A 220 1.54 -5.85 27.15
N GLY A 221 2.63 -5.95 27.91
CA GLY A 221 3.81 -6.68 27.48
C GLY A 221 3.68 -8.20 27.68
N ALA A 222 4.72 -8.92 27.30
CA ALA A 222 4.87 -10.37 27.40
C ALA A 222 3.75 -11.18 26.71
N GLN A 223 3.08 -10.60 25.73
CA GLN A 223 2.08 -11.28 24.91
C GLN A 223 2.74 -12.23 23.90
N LYS A 224 1.99 -13.22 23.46
CA LYS A 224 2.47 -14.26 22.54
C LYS A 224 1.54 -14.36 21.35
N TYR A 225 2.11 -14.28 20.16
CA TYR A 225 1.38 -14.53 18.93
C TYR A 225 1.02 -16.02 18.83
N ASN A 226 -0.24 -16.30 18.51
CA ASN A 226 -0.76 -17.64 18.31
C ASN A 226 -0.69 -18.02 16.83
N SER A 227 -0.17 -19.21 16.51
CA SER A 227 -0.19 -19.71 15.13
C SER A 227 -1.62 -19.98 14.67
N ARG A 228 -1.91 -19.65 13.40
CA ARG A 228 -3.23 -19.86 12.81
C ARG A 228 -3.20 -19.91 11.29
N ASN A 229 -4.31 -20.33 10.72
CA ASN A 229 -4.62 -20.13 9.30
C ASN A 229 -5.19 -18.73 9.12
N TYR A 230 -4.62 -17.96 8.19
CA TYR A 230 -5.05 -16.61 7.86
C TYR A 230 -5.27 -16.47 6.35
N TYR A 231 -6.42 -15.96 5.95
CA TYR A 231 -6.75 -15.72 4.55
C TYR A 231 -6.63 -14.23 4.23
N VAL A 232 -5.85 -13.88 3.22
CA VAL A 232 -5.69 -12.50 2.76
C VAL A 232 -6.77 -12.18 1.75
N GLU A 233 -7.67 -11.28 2.07
CA GLU A 233 -8.75 -10.82 1.18
C GLU A 233 -8.22 -9.98 0.01
N GLY A 234 -9.09 -9.73 -0.98
CA GLY A 234 -8.76 -8.91 -2.15
C GLY A 234 -8.47 -7.45 -1.77
N ASP A 235 -7.61 -6.81 -2.58
CA ASP A 235 -7.10 -5.45 -2.35
C ASP A 235 -8.04 -4.40 -2.96
N TYR A 236 -8.71 -3.62 -2.13
CA TYR A 236 -9.55 -2.52 -2.61
C TYR A 236 -8.77 -1.44 -3.34
N SER A 237 -7.50 -1.18 -2.96
CA SER A 237 -6.65 -0.24 -3.68
C SER A 237 -6.38 -0.68 -5.12
N GLN A 238 -6.23 -2.01 -5.34
CA GLN A 238 -6.00 -2.57 -6.67
C GLN A 238 -7.32 -2.72 -7.44
N GLY A 239 -8.39 -3.16 -6.78
CA GLY A 239 -9.72 -3.26 -7.36
C GLY A 239 -10.26 -1.91 -7.86
N ALA A 240 -9.89 -0.82 -7.18
CA ALA A 240 -10.33 0.53 -7.53
C ALA A 240 -10.02 0.91 -8.99
N PHE A 241 -8.91 0.45 -9.57
CA PHE A 241 -8.59 0.72 -10.98
C PHE A 241 -9.65 0.14 -11.92
N PHE A 242 -10.09 -1.07 -11.69
CA PHE A 242 -11.10 -1.73 -12.52
C PHE A 242 -12.53 -1.25 -12.19
N LEU A 243 -12.82 -0.88 -10.95
CA LEU A 243 -14.10 -0.26 -10.57
C LEU A 243 -14.27 1.11 -11.26
N VAL A 244 -13.21 1.93 -11.28
CA VAL A 244 -13.20 3.21 -12.02
C VAL A 244 -13.29 2.98 -13.52
N ALA A 245 -12.60 1.97 -14.08
CA ALA A 245 -12.77 1.62 -15.49
C ALA A 245 -14.24 1.29 -15.80
N GLY A 246 -14.96 0.61 -14.87
CA GLY A 246 -16.39 0.35 -14.96
C GLY A 246 -17.20 1.64 -15.06
N ALA A 247 -16.98 2.61 -14.17
CA ALA A 247 -17.64 3.91 -14.18
C ALA A 247 -17.40 4.66 -15.51
N LEU A 248 -16.20 4.54 -16.07
CA LEU A 248 -15.79 5.17 -17.33
C LEU A 248 -16.26 4.46 -18.60
N GLY A 249 -17.04 3.38 -18.51
CA GLY A 249 -17.65 2.71 -19.66
C GLY A 249 -17.29 1.25 -19.86
N SER A 250 -16.32 0.72 -19.13
CA SER A 250 -15.98 -0.71 -19.18
C SER A 250 -17.04 -1.57 -18.50
N SER A 251 -17.10 -2.86 -18.83
CA SER A 251 -18.03 -3.81 -18.19
C SER A 251 -17.26 -4.89 -17.44
N ILE A 252 -16.88 -4.59 -16.21
CA ILE A 252 -16.01 -5.44 -15.39
C ILE A 252 -16.73 -5.83 -14.10
N VAL A 253 -16.63 -7.11 -13.72
CA VAL A 253 -16.99 -7.59 -12.38
C VAL A 253 -15.71 -7.87 -11.60
N CYS A 254 -15.55 -7.21 -10.47
CA CYS A 254 -14.43 -7.38 -9.55
C CYS A 254 -14.82 -8.35 -8.44
N SER A 255 -14.30 -9.58 -8.47
CA SER A 255 -14.51 -10.59 -7.42
C SER A 255 -13.34 -10.63 -6.42
N GLY A 256 -13.56 -11.27 -5.27
CA GLY A 256 -12.54 -11.40 -4.20
C GLY A 256 -12.48 -10.23 -3.22
N LEU A 257 -13.24 -9.15 -3.45
CA LEU A 257 -13.37 -8.03 -2.51
C LEU A 257 -14.35 -8.40 -1.39
N ASN A 258 -13.93 -8.21 -0.14
CA ASN A 258 -14.76 -8.46 1.03
C ASN A 258 -15.59 -7.22 1.35
N LYS A 259 -16.91 -7.35 1.36
CA LYS A 259 -17.84 -6.25 1.69
C LYS A 259 -17.69 -5.73 3.13
N ASP A 260 -17.23 -6.58 4.05
CA ASP A 260 -17.03 -6.25 5.47
C ASP A 260 -15.57 -5.88 5.76
N SER A 261 -14.77 -5.62 4.72
CA SER A 261 -13.36 -5.25 4.84
C SER A 261 -13.15 -3.96 5.64
N LEU A 262 -12.11 -3.97 6.46
CA LEU A 262 -11.59 -2.79 7.17
C LEU A 262 -10.59 -1.97 6.34
N GLN A 263 -10.34 -2.34 5.09
CA GLN A 263 -9.45 -1.57 4.22
C GLN A 263 -10.00 -0.16 4.01
N GLY A 264 -9.21 0.87 4.34
CA GLY A 264 -9.61 2.27 4.19
C GLY A 264 -10.00 2.61 2.74
N ASP A 265 -9.36 1.98 1.77
CA ASP A 265 -9.63 2.19 0.34
C ASP A 265 -10.96 1.57 -0.15
N LYS A 266 -11.68 0.83 0.70
CA LYS A 266 -13.07 0.44 0.43
C LYS A 266 -13.98 1.65 0.22
N VAL A 267 -13.62 2.82 0.76
CA VAL A 267 -14.32 4.09 0.53
C VAL A 267 -14.45 4.46 -0.95
N ILE A 268 -13.72 3.79 -1.85
CA ILE A 268 -13.90 3.95 -3.30
C ILE A 268 -15.37 3.72 -3.72
N LEU A 269 -16.07 2.78 -3.08
CA LEU A 269 -17.48 2.50 -3.40
C LEU A 269 -18.36 3.72 -3.06
N ASP A 270 -18.19 4.27 -1.87
CA ASP A 270 -18.93 5.46 -1.42
C ASP A 270 -18.62 6.69 -2.31
N ILE A 271 -17.35 6.86 -2.69
CA ILE A 271 -16.93 7.95 -3.59
C ILE A 271 -17.57 7.78 -4.97
N LEU A 272 -17.57 6.59 -5.53
CA LEU A 272 -18.20 6.31 -6.81
C LEU A 272 -19.70 6.60 -6.78
N GLU A 273 -20.42 6.18 -5.74
CA GLU A 273 -21.83 6.49 -5.54
C GLU A 273 -22.09 7.99 -5.38
N ALA A 274 -21.27 8.68 -4.58
CA ALA A 274 -21.36 10.14 -4.41
C ALA A 274 -21.11 10.92 -5.72
N MET A 275 -20.25 10.39 -6.60
CA MET A 275 -20.05 10.93 -7.96
C MET A 275 -21.18 10.55 -8.95
N GLY A 276 -22.16 9.76 -8.53
CA GLY A 276 -23.34 9.38 -9.33
C GLY A 276 -23.22 8.04 -10.05
N CYS A 277 -22.26 7.19 -9.68
CA CYS A 277 -22.15 5.85 -10.23
C CYS A 277 -23.19 4.90 -9.63
N ASN A 278 -23.65 3.94 -10.44
CA ASN A 278 -24.43 2.79 -9.97
C ASN A 278 -23.45 1.66 -9.62
N VAL A 279 -23.29 1.38 -8.33
CA VAL A 279 -22.49 0.28 -7.79
C VAL A 279 -23.40 -0.91 -7.50
N GLU A 280 -23.13 -2.05 -8.09
CA GLU A 280 -23.88 -3.29 -7.90
C GLU A 280 -23.02 -4.33 -7.20
N GLU A 281 -23.46 -4.77 -6.03
CA GLU A 281 -22.86 -5.89 -5.30
C GLU A 281 -23.67 -7.17 -5.57
N SER A 282 -22.97 -8.25 -5.86
CA SER A 282 -23.54 -9.57 -6.10
C SER A 282 -22.66 -10.67 -5.49
N LYS A 283 -23.13 -11.92 -5.57
CA LYS A 283 -22.29 -13.08 -5.19
C LYS A 283 -21.08 -13.27 -6.11
N GLU A 284 -21.13 -12.74 -7.33
CA GLU A 284 -20.05 -12.82 -8.31
C GLU A 284 -18.98 -11.76 -8.07
N GLY A 285 -19.30 -10.68 -7.37
CA GLY A 285 -18.41 -9.57 -7.06
C GLY A 285 -19.09 -8.21 -7.16
N ILE A 286 -18.29 -7.17 -7.25
CA ILE A 286 -18.69 -5.77 -7.35
C ILE A 286 -18.58 -5.32 -8.81
N LYS A 287 -19.64 -4.70 -9.33
CA LYS A 287 -19.69 -4.12 -10.66
C LYS A 287 -20.10 -2.66 -10.58
N VAL A 288 -19.36 -1.79 -11.24
CA VAL A 288 -19.74 -0.39 -11.44
C VAL A 288 -20.25 -0.23 -12.88
N LYS A 289 -21.47 0.32 -13.03
CA LYS A 289 -22.05 0.58 -14.35
C LYS A 289 -21.52 1.90 -14.93
N PRO A 290 -21.37 1.99 -16.26
CA PRO A 290 -21.07 3.24 -16.94
C PRO A 290 -22.04 4.34 -16.50
N SER A 291 -21.51 5.45 -16.05
CA SER A 291 -22.28 6.55 -15.45
C SER A 291 -21.77 7.91 -15.90
N LYS A 292 -22.67 8.89 -15.95
CA LYS A 292 -22.28 10.29 -16.04
C LYS A 292 -21.90 10.77 -14.64
N THR A 293 -20.62 10.81 -14.39
CA THR A 293 -20.08 11.22 -13.10
C THR A 293 -20.00 12.73 -12.97
N LYS A 294 -20.17 13.22 -11.73
CA LYS A 294 -20.09 14.65 -11.38
C LYS A 294 -18.95 14.90 -10.42
N GLY A 295 -18.34 16.06 -10.53
CA GLY A 295 -17.29 16.51 -9.61
C GLY A 295 -17.82 16.68 -8.19
N ILE A 296 -17.00 16.31 -7.23
CA ILE A 296 -17.23 16.43 -5.78
C ILE A 296 -15.92 16.82 -5.07
N GLU A 297 -16.01 17.16 -3.78
CA GLU A 297 -14.83 17.23 -2.92
C GLU A 297 -14.54 15.85 -2.30
N ILE A 298 -13.26 15.43 -2.35
CA ILE A 298 -12.77 14.13 -1.85
C ILE A 298 -11.67 14.39 -0.82
N ASP A 299 -11.85 13.94 0.42
CA ASP A 299 -10.81 13.97 1.45
C ASP A 299 -9.89 12.73 1.33
N ALA A 300 -8.64 12.96 0.92
CA ALA A 300 -7.65 11.91 0.73
C ALA A 300 -6.93 11.48 2.02
N SER A 301 -7.23 12.06 3.16
CA SER A 301 -6.52 11.79 4.43
C SER A 301 -6.55 10.31 4.85
N ASN A 302 -7.61 9.58 4.51
CA ASN A 302 -7.76 8.16 4.85
C ASN A 302 -7.64 7.20 3.65
N CYS A 303 -7.61 7.72 2.42
CA CYS A 303 -7.50 6.92 1.18
C CYS A 303 -6.47 7.47 0.19
N PRO A 304 -5.24 7.82 0.63
CA PRO A 304 -4.25 8.46 -0.23
C PRO A 304 -3.88 7.62 -1.45
N ASP A 305 -4.01 6.32 -1.35
CA ASP A 305 -3.65 5.38 -2.40
C ASP A 305 -4.66 5.35 -3.56
N LEU A 306 -5.87 5.86 -3.36
CA LEU A 306 -6.89 6.01 -4.40
C LEU A 306 -6.71 7.27 -5.26
N VAL A 307 -5.94 8.27 -4.79
CA VAL A 307 -5.83 9.59 -5.47
C VAL A 307 -5.46 9.47 -6.95
N PRO A 308 -4.47 8.67 -7.39
CA PRO A 308 -4.14 8.58 -8.81
C PRO A 308 -5.31 8.14 -9.68
N ILE A 309 -6.05 7.11 -9.26
CA ILE A 309 -7.19 6.61 -10.06
C ILE A 309 -8.43 7.50 -9.94
N LEU A 310 -8.65 8.14 -8.79
CA LEU A 310 -9.71 9.13 -8.62
C LEU A 310 -9.45 10.38 -9.47
N THR A 311 -8.20 10.77 -9.68
CA THR A 311 -7.83 11.87 -10.57
C THR A 311 -8.19 11.55 -12.03
N VAL A 312 -8.02 10.28 -12.46
CA VAL A 312 -8.48 9.83 -13.79
C VAL A 312 -9.99 9.94 -13.91
N LEU A 313 -10.75 9.46 -12.92
CA LEU A 313 -12.22 9.55 -12.92
C LEU A 313 -12.67 11.01 -12.96
N ALA A 314 -12.11 11.85 -12.09
CA ALA A 314 -12.42 13.26 -12.00
C ALA A 314 -12.13 14.02 -13.29
N SER A 315 -11.03 13.67 -13.99
CA SER A 315 -10.68 14.28 -15.27
C SER A 315 -11.71 14.06 -16.38
N LEU A 316 -12.58 13.04 -16.21
CA LEU A 316 -13.63 12.68 -17.18
C LEU A 316 -15.05 12.87 -16.60
N SER A 317 -15.17 13.53 -15.46
CA SER A 317 -16.45 13.84 -14.79
C SER A 317 -16.95 15.24 -15.12
N GLU A 318 -18.25 15.47 -15.09
CA GLU A 318 -18.82 16.80 -15.29
C GLU A 318 -18.51 17.73 -14.11
N GLY A 319 -18.08 18.96 -14.39
CA GLY A 319 -17.81 19.98 -13.37
C GLY A 319 -16.40 19.91 -12.78
N GLU A 320 -16.27 20.32 -11.53
CA GLU A 320 -14.99 20.43 -10.81
C GLU A 320 -14.94 19.43 -9.65
N THR A 321 -13.84 18.71 -9.55
CA THR A 321 -13.51 17.86 -8.39
C THR A 321 -12.34 18.47 -7.62
N LYS A 322 -12.44 18.50 -6.29
CA LYS A 322 -11.33 18.88 -5.41
C LYS A 322 -10.89 17.64 -4.62
N ILE A 323 -9.61 17.28 -4.71
CA ILE A 323 -9.01 16.26 -3.85
C ILE A 323 -8.15 16.99 -2.82
N VAL A 324 -8.54 16.92 -1.55
CA VAL A 324 -7.93 17.67 -0.44
C VAL A 324 -7.21 16.77 0.56
N ASN A 325 -6.39 17.35 1.44
CA ASN A 325 -5.62 16.63 2.47
C ASN A 325 -4.68 15.55 1.89
N ALA A 326 -4.04 15.85 0.77
CA ALA A 326 -3.25 14.90 0.00
C ALA A 326 -1.73 15.10 0.14
N LYS A 327 -1.24 15.98 1.03
CA LYS A 327 0.19 16.35 1.19
C LYS A 327 1.13 15.15 1.29
N ARG A 328 0.71 14.08 1.97
CA ARG A 328 1.52 12.87 2.15
C ARG A 328 1.83 12.10 0.86
N LEU A 329 1.10 12.38 -0.22
CA LEU A 329 1.39 11.78 -1.52
C LEU A 329 2.72 12.24 -2.10
N ARG A 330 3.24 13.39 -1.63
CA ARG A 330 4.54 13.92 -2.08
C ARG A 330 5.74 13.11 -1.61
N ILE A 331 5.58 12.34 -0.53
CA ILE A 331 6.63 11.52 0.09
C ILE A 331 6.42 10.02 -0.08
N LYS A 332 5.65 9.62 -1.10
CA LYS A 332 5.42 8.21 -1.46
C LYS A 332 6.54 7.68 -2.39
N GLU A 333 6.25 6.69 -3.20
CA GLU A 333 7.17 6.09 -4.18
C GLU A 333 7.69 7.12 -5.20
N CYS A 334 6.88 8.12 -5.47
CA CYS A 334 7.23 9.37 -6.14
C CYS A 334 6.43 10.52 -5.49
N ASP A 335 6.58 11.76 -5.92
CA ASP A 335 5.60 12.81 -5.67
C ASP A 335 4.36 12.52 -6.52
N ARG A 336 3.39 11.78 -5.95
CA ARG A 336 2.20 11.32 -6.68
C ARG A 336 1.29 12.44 -7.14
N LEU A 337 1.21 13.56 -6.37
CA LEU A 337 0.42 14.72 -6.79
C LEU A 337 1.01 15.31 -8.06
N HIS A 338 2.32 15.54 -8.06
CA HIS A 338 3.02 16.05 -9.23
C HIS A 338 2.96 15.07 -10.42
N ALA A 339 3.26 13.80 -10.19
CA ALA A 339 3.30 12.79 -11.23
C ALA A 339 1.94 12.66 -11.96
N ILE A 340 0.85 12.47 -11.22
CA ILE A 340 -0.47 12.26 -11.84
C ILE A 340 -0.95 13.52 -12.56
N THR A 341 -0.74 14.70 -11.96
CA THR A 341 -1.08 16.00 -12.59
C THR A 341 -0.34 16.20 -13.89
N LYS A 342 0.99 16.05 -13.86
CA LYS A 342 1.85 16.23 -15.03
C LYS A 342 1.47 15.29 -16.16
N GLU A 343 1.31 14.02 -15.85
CA GLU A 343 1.13 12.99 -16.87
C GLU A 343 -0.29 13.03 -17.47
N LEU A 344 -1.34 13.25 -16.67
CA LEU A 344 -2.69 13.42 -17.22
C LEU A 344 -2.87 14.73 -17.98
N ASN A 345 -2.22 15.82 -17.58
CA ASN A 345 -2.24 17.08 -18.34
C ASN A 345 -1.59 16.93 -19.72
N LYS A 346 -0.54 16.11 -19.89
CA LYS A 346 -0.01 15.74 -21.20
C LYS A 346 -1.06 15.04 -22.08
N LEU A 347 -1.94 14.26 -21.46
CA LEU A 347 -3.06 13.61 -22.15
C LEU A 347 -4.28 14.53 -22.31
N GLY A 348 -4.17 15.81 -21.99
CA GLY A 348 -5.21 16.82 -22.21
C GLY A 348 -6.22 16.96 -21.08
N ALA A 349 -5.96 16.42 -19.90
CA ALA A 349 -6.71 16.74 -18.68
C ALA A 349 -6.49 18.21 -18.28
N ASN A 350 -7.34 18.72 -17.40
CA ASN A 350 -7.25 20.09 -16.85
C ASN A 350 -7.15 20.03 -15.34
N ILE A 351 -5.92 19.90 -14.84
CA ILE A 351 -5.60 19.68 -13.41
C ILE A 351 -4.68 20.79 -12.93
N ILE A 352 -5.05 21.44 -11.84
CA ILE A 352 -4.23 22.39 -11.09
C ILE A 352 -3.73 21.69 -9.83
N GLU A 353 -2.41 21.61 -9.70
CA GLU A 353 -1.72 21.09 -8.53
C GLU A 353 -1.51 22.20 -7.51
N LEU A 354 -1.93 21.96 -6.26
CA LEU A 354 -1.66 22.81 -5.11
C LEU A 354 -0.73 22.06 -4.13
N GLU A 355 -0.33 22.70 -3.04
CA GLU A 355 0.62 22.11 -2.08
C GLU A 355 0.14 20.76 -1.51
N ASP A 356 -1.15 20.66 -1.15
CA ASP A 356 -1.77 19.50 -0.49
C ASP A 356 -3.04 19.00 -1.18
N SER A 357 -3.34 19.48 -2.39
CA SER A 357 -4.62 19.22 -3.05
C SER A 357 -4.51 19.31 -4.57
N LEU A 358 -5.53 18.79 -5.24
CA LEU A 358 -5.73 18.90 -6.69
C LEU A 358 -7.09 19.53 -6.97
N ILE A 359 -7.15 20.44 -7.95
CA ILE A 359 -8.38 20.97 -8.53
C ILE A 359 -8.45 20.42 -9.96
N ILE A 360 -9.50 19.68 -10.27
CA ILE A 360 -9.64 18.94 -11.52
C ILE A 360 -10.92 19.40 -12.21
N SER A 361 -10.79 20.05 -13.34
CA SER A 361 -11.92 20.39 -14.21
C SER A 361 -12.12 19.30 -15.24
N GLY A 362 -13.31 18.72 -15.31
CA GLY A 362 -13.60 17.63 -16.22
C GLY A 362 -13.46 18.02 -17.69
N VAL A 363 -12.99 17.09 -18.52
CA VAL A 363 -12.89 17.21 -19.96
C VAL A 363 -13.72 16.12 -20.64
N ASN A 364 -14.15 16.35 -21.87
CA ASN A 364 -14.97 15.37 -22.60
C ASN A 364 -14.20 14.09 -22.95
N GLU A 365 -12.88 14.19 -23.12
CA GLU A 365 -12.02 13.10 -23.57
C GLU A 365 -10.55 13.40 -23.27
N LEU A 366 -9.74 12.35 -23.21
CA LEU A 366 -8.29 12.42 -23.17
C LEU A 366 -7.71 12.22 -24.56
N LYS A 367 -6.48 12.71 -24.77
CA LYS A 367 -5.70 12.53 -26.00
C LYS A 367 -4.74 11.36 -25.83
N GLY A 368 -4.23 10.81 -26.94
CA GLY A 368 -3.04 9.95 -26.89
C GLY A 368 -1.78 10.77 -26.58
N GLY A 369 -0.72 10.08 -26.17
CA GLY A 369 0.55 10.74 -25.88
C GLY A 369 1.54 9.84 -25.14
N GLU A 370 2.74 10.35 -24.89
CA GLU A 370 3.78 9.66 -24.14
C GLU A 370 3.84 10.19 -22.70
N VAL A 371 3.78 9.28 -21.75
CA VAL A 371 3.70 9.55 -20.31
C VAL A 371 4.72 8.70 -19.54
N ASP A 372 5.07 9.14 -18.34
CA ASP A 372 6.04 8.47 -17.48
C ASP A 372 5.36 7.90 -16.23
N SER A 373 5.77 6.70 -15.81
CA SER A 373 5.29 6.06 -14.60
C SER A 373 5.87 6.67 -13.32
N HIS A 374 6.91 7.48 -13.43
CA HIS A 374 7.70 7.96 -12.27
C HIS A 374 8.13 6.83 -11.31
N ASN A 375 8.34 5.63 -11.87
CA ASN A 375 8.65 4.40 -11.12
C ASN A 375 7.62 4.07 -10.00
N ASP A 376 6.35 4.46 -10.20
CA ASP A 376 5.24 4.22 -9.26
C ASP A 376 4.16 3.37 -9.92
N HIS A 377 3.85 2.23 -9.29
CA HIS A 377 2.86 1.27 -9.77
C HIS A 377 1.46 1.87 -9.91
N ARG A 378 1.06 2.81 -9.02
CA ARG A 378 -0.26 3.45 -9.08
C ARG A 378 -0.39 4.42 -10.22
N ILE A 379 0.71 5.09 -10.58
CA ILE A 379 0.74 5.96 -11.75
C ILE A 379 0.61 5.13 -13.03
N VAL A 380 1.37 4.01 -13.16
CA VAL A 380 1.21 3.09 -14.31
C VAL A 380 -0.24 2.66 -14.48
N MET A 381 -0.85 2.11 -13.40
CA MET A 381 -2.19 1.57 -13.47
C MET A 381 -3.24 2.65 -13.76
N ALA A 382 -3.11 3.83 -13.16
CA ALA A 382 -4.00 4.97 -13.45
C ALA A 382 -3.91 5.40 -14.92
N LEU A 383 -2.71 5.54 -15.47
CA LEU A 383 -2.50 5.90 -16.87
C LEU A 383 -3.00 4.81 -17.83
N ALA A 384 -2.87 3.52 -17.48
CA ALA A 384 -3.42 2.42 -18.27
C ALA A 384 -4.96 2.45 -18.31
N ILE A 385 -5.62 2.80 -17.20
CA ILE A 385 -7.07 2.99 -17.19
C ILE A 385 -7.47 4.26 -17.95
N ALA A 386 -6.74 5.36 -17.79
CA ALA A 386 -6.96 6.60 -18.58
C ALA A 386 -6.89 6.34 -20.09
N ALA A 387 -5.95 5.48 -20.52
CA ALA A 387 -5.78 5.10 -21.92
C ALA A 387 -7.04 4.45 -22.53
N THR A 388 -7.88 3.77 -21.73
CA THR A 388 -9.14 3.18 -22.22
C THR A 388 -10.13 4.24 -22.76
N ARG A 389 -9.94 5.50 -22.37
CA ARG A 389 -10.78 6.67 -22.72
C ARG A 389 -10.06 7.72 -23.53
N ALA A 390 -8.86 7.43 -24.01
CA ALA A 390 -8.10 8.33 -24.87
C ALA A 390 -8.56 8.20 -26.34
N ARG A 391 -8.33 9.25 -27.16
CA ARG A 391 -8.56 9.21 -28.62
C ARG A 391 -7.44 8.52 -29.40
N GLY A 392 -6.27 8.42 -28.84
CA GLY A 392 -5.09 7.82 -29.47
C GLY A 392 -4.29 6.98 -28.49
N ASN A 393 -3.29 6.28 -29.01
CA ASN A 393 -2.42 5.42 -28.20
C ASN A 393 -1.74 6.19 -27.07
N VAL A 394 -1.66 5.55 -25.90
CA VAL A 394 -0.91 6.06 -24.74
C VAL A 394 0.33 5.22 -24.56
N ILE A 395 1.48 5.85 -24.58
CA ILE A 395 2.79 5.21 -24.39
C ILE A 395 3.21 5.44 -22.94
N ILE A 396 3.34 4.37 -22.15
CA ILE A 396 3.75 4.47 -20.75
C ILE A 396 5.19 3.98 -20.62
N ASN A 397 6.08 4.86 -20.14
CA ASN A 397 7.46 4.53 -19.84
C ASN A 397 7.57 3.80 -18.49
N ASN A 398 8.49 2.82 -18.40
CA ASN A 398 8.76 2.00 -17.21
C ASN A 398 7.49 1.32 -16.65
N PRO A 399 6.74 0.54 -17.45
CA PRO A 399 5.50 -0.11 -17.03
C PRO A 399 5.72 -1.20 -15.97
N ARG A 400 6.96 -1.74 -15.84
CA ARG A 400 7.31 -2.76 -14.84
C ARG A 400 7.21 -2.28 -13.40
N ALA A 401 7.03 -0.97 -13.17
CA ALA A 401 6.76 -0.46 -11.81
C ALA A 401 5.53 -1.12 -11.16
N VAL A 402 4.59 -1.70 -11.92
CA VAL A 402 3.46 -2.50 -11.38
C VAL A 402 3.89 -3.70 -10.54
N GLU A 403 5.07 -4.27 -10.80
CA GLU A 403 5.60 -5.44 -10.09
C GLU A 403 5.80 -5.19 -8.58
N LYS A 404 5.85 -3.92 -8.15
CA LYS A 404 5.94 -3.55 -6.73
C LYS A 404 4.70 -3.95 -5.92
N SER A 405 3.52 -4.00 -6.57
CA SER A 405 2.27 -4.30 -5.87
C SER A 405 1.29 -5.17 -6.64
N TYR A 406 1.28 -5.14 -7.98
CA TYR A 406 0.38 -5.92 -8.82
C TYR A 406 1.12 -6.47 -10.04
N PRO A 407 1.99 -7.49 -9.88
CA PRO A 407 2.77 -8.06 -10.97
C PRO A 407 1.95 -8.50 -12.17
N ASN A 408 0.75 -9.03 -11.94
CA ASN A 408 -0.14 -9.53 -12.98
C ASN A 408 -1.06 -8.45 -13.59
N PHE A 409 -0.89 -7.15 -13.29
CA PHE A 409 -1.81 -6.11 -13.76
C PHE A 409 -2.04 -6.13 -15.27
N PHE A 410 -0.98 -6.15 -16.08
CA PHE A 410 -1.13 -6.17 -17.52
C PHE A 410 -1.67 -7.49 -18.06
N LYS A 411 -1.33 -8.64 -17.43
CA LYS A 411 -1.94 -9.93 -17.76
C LYS A 411 -3.47 -9.89 -17.58
N ASP A 412 -3.92 -9.32 -16.47
CA ASP A 412 -5.33 -9.17 -16.16
C ASP A 412 -5.99 -8.11 -17.06
N TYR A 413 -5.29 -7.01 -17.35
CA TYR A 413 -5.73 -6.00 -18.30
C TYR A 413 -6.01 -6.60 -19.69
N PHE A 414 -5.09 -7.43 -20.21
CA PHE A 414 -5.25 -8.11 -21.50
C PHE A 414 -6.32 -9.19 -21.47
N LYS A 415 -6.45 -9.94 -20.37
CA LYS A 415 -7.55 -10.90 -20.18
C LYS A 415 -8.92 -10.23 -20.26
N LEU A 416 -9.03 -8.98 -19.83
CA LEU A 416 -10.24 -8.15 -19.94
C LEU A 416 -10.41 -7.53 -21.35
N GLY A 417 -9.56 -7.88 -22.30
CA GLY A 417 -9.64 -7.44 -23.69
C GLY A 417 -8.89 -6.14 -23.99
N GLY A 418 -8.08 -5.65 -23.08
CA GLY A 418 -7.17 -4.54 -23.34
C GLY A 418 -6.16 -4.91 -24.44
N GLU A 419 -5.72 -3.92 -25.21
CA GLU A 419 -4.77 -4.11 -26.33
C GLU A 419 -3.54 -3.25 -26.13
N CYS A 420 -2.37 -3.83 -26.43
CA CYS A 420 -1.11 -3.08 -26.48
C CYS A 420 -0.24 -3.56 -27.63
N ASP A 421 0.69 -2.69 -28.07
CA ASP A 421 1.84 -3.02 -28.90
C ASP A 421 3.10 -2.90 -28.05
N GLU A 422 4.11 -3.71 -28.38
CA GLU A 422 5.47 -3.65 -27.80
C GLU A 422 5.54 -3.82 -26.26
N PHE A 423 5.04 -4.92 -25.71
CA PHE A 423 5.38 -5.35 -24.37
C PHE A 423 5.81 -6.82 -24.39
N ASN A 424 7.11 -7.08 -24.34
CA ASN A 424 7.62 -8.43 -24.17
C ASN A 424 7.45 -8.85 -22.69
N TYR A 425 6.29 -9.40 -22.36
CA TYR A 425 6.12 -10.23 -21.18
C TYR A 425 6.89 -11.56 -21.49
N ARG A 426 8.16 -11.61 -21.11
CA ARG A 426 8.85 -12.92 -21.05
C ARG A 426 8.28 -13.65 -19.84
N GLU A 427 7.70 -14.80 -20.12
CA GLU A 427 7.20 -15.80 -19.17
C GLU A 427 8.24 -16.19 -18.12
#